data_47b3fb89750e8c28da00517aa9307d6f
#
_entry.id   47b3fb89750e8c28da00517aa9307d6f
#
_cell.length_a   1.000
_cell.length_b   1.000
_cell.length_c   1.000
_cell.angle_alpha   90.00
_cell.angle_beta   90.00
_cell.angle_gamma   90.00
#
_symmetry.space_group_name_H-M   'P 1'
#
loop_
_entity.id
_entity.type
_entity.pdbx_description
1 polymer ?
#
loop_
_entity_poly.entity_id
_entity_poly.type
_entity_poly.pdbx_seq_one_letter_code
_entity_poly.pdbx_strand_id
1 'polypeptide(L)'
;LRVAAAFVTALALLPSQAQQARLDEVKATAEEAYLYGFPMIVGYDVMNKFFIDRDSGQFKAPINTLSNEARVFTPKDTAISTPNSDTPYSMAMLDLRAEPMVLCMPVIEKARYYDVQLIDLYTNNFGYIGSRATGNGAGCYLVSGPEWQGEKPPGIAKSFRSETQLGLVIYRTQLFNPADMDNVKKIQAGYKLQPLSTFLGKPAPPAAPAINWPKLTPEMFTTGFAEYLDFLLQFAPPTGTAAVEKPMRDKFAAIGIGADRKAPPKTPPSPEVKAALGEGVKEAFAKIGATAEGVGTTVNGWQIGSAAGSREFYKGNWALRAAAAKLGIYGNSEAEAVYPFTRSDASGIVLDGSK
;
A
#
# COMPACT_ATOMS: atom_id res chain seq x y z
N LEU A 1 -59.07 -13.97 -42.57
CA LEU A 1 -58.43 -13.36 -41.43
C LEU A 1 -56.97 -13.09 -41.73
N ARG A 2 -56.57 -11.81 -41.92
CA ARG A 2 -55.18 -11.40 -42.09
C ARG A 2 -54.64 -10.96 -40.71
N VAL A 3 -53.68 -11.66 -40.17
CA VAL A 3 -52.94 -11.29 -38.95
C VAL A 3 -51.83 -10.34 -39.38
N ALA A 4 -51.91 -9.07 -39.00
CA ALA A 4 -50.82 -8.11 -39.17
C ALA A 4 -49.85 -8.28 -37.99
N ALA A 5 -48.63 -8.74 -38.22
CA ALA A 5 -47.56 -8.75 -37.24
C ALA A 5 -46.96 -7.33 -37.15
N ALA A 6 -47.19 -6.68 -36.05
CA ALA A 6 -46.54 -5.41 -35.73
C ALA A 6 -45.10 -5.69 -35.25
N PHE A 7 -44.11 -5.36 -36.08
CA PHE A 7 -42.71 -5.28 -35.66
C PHE A 7 -42.52 -4.01 -34.82
N VAL A 8 -42.37 -4.18 -33.50
CA VAL A 8 -41.90 -3.12 -32.61
C VAL A 8 -40.38 -3.06 -32.75
N THR A 9 -39.87 -2.17 -33.58
CA THR A 9 -38.46 -1.83 -33.66
C THR A 9 -38.14 -0.97 -32.42
N ALA A 10 -37.43 -1.55 -31.45
CA ALA A 10 -36.83 -0.79 -30.35
C ALA A 10 -35.71 0.10 -30.91
N LEU A 11 -36.01 1.38 -31.14
CA LEU A 11 -34.96 2.38 -31.38
C LEU A 11 -34.16 2.54 -30.10
N ALA A 12 -32.94 1.97 -30.07
CA ALA A 12 -31.93 2.32 -29.09
C ALA A 12 -31.56 3.79 -29.34
N LEU A 13 -31.98 4.69 -28.44
CA LEU A 13 -31.60 6.09 -28.47
C LEU A 13 -30.11 6.18 -28.26
N LEU A 14 -29.33 6.57 -29.26
CA LEU A 14 -27.91 6.91 -29.12
C LEU A 14 -27.80 8.13 -28.22
N PRO A 15 -26.85 8.14 -27.26
CA PRO A 15 -26.63 9.27 -26.37
C PRO A 15 -26.29 10.54 -27.19
N SER A 16 -26.74 11.70 -26.71
CA SER A 16 -26.34 12.98 -27.29
C SER A 16 -24.83 13.17 -27.18
N GLN A 17 -24.22 14.01 -28.03
CA GLN A 17 -22.77 14.33 -27.94
C GLN A 17 -22.37 14.83 -26.55
N ALA A 18 -23.19 15.65 -25.91
CA ALA A 18 -22.95 16.13 -24.55
C ALA A 18 -23.00 15.01 -23.50
N GLN A 19 -23.92 14.05 -23.65
CA GLN A 19 -24.02 12.89 -22.79
C GLN A 19 -22.80 11.95 -22.97
N GLN A 20 -22.37 11.74 -24.22
CA GLN A 20 -21.18 10.95 -24.51
C GLN A 20 -19.92 11.58 -23.91
N ALA A 21 -19.72 12.89 -24.10
CA ALA A 21 -18.59 13.61 -23.52
C ALA A 21 -18.55 13.49 -21.97
N ARG A 22 -19.71 13.52 -21.32
CA ARG A 22 -19.82 13.30 -19.87
C ARG A 22 -19.44 11.87 -19.47
N LEU A 23 -19.84 10.87 -20.21
CA LEU A 23 -19.48 9.46 -19.94
C LEU A 23 -17.99 9.23 -20.15
N ASP A 24 -17.39 9.85 -21.15
CA ASP A 24 -15.95 9.79 -21.42
C ASP A 24 -15.15 10.44 -20.27
N GLU A 25 -15.63 11.57 -19.71
CA GLU A 25 -15.04 12.19 -18.52
C GLU A 25 -15.14 11.29 -17.28
N VAL A 26 -16.30 10.66 -17.05
CA VAL A 26 -16.49 9.70 -15.94
C VAL A 26 -15.51 8.54 -16.08
N LYS A 27 -15.37 7.97 -17.29
CA LYS A 27 -14.44 6.88 -17.58
C LYS A 27 -13.00 7.27 -17.31
N ALA A 28 -12.54 8.42 -17.84
CA ALA A 28 -11.19 8.92 -17.63
C ALA A 28 -10.89 9.20 -16.14
N THR A 29 -11.86 9.76 -15.41
CA THR A 29 -11.73 10.01 -13.97
C THR A 29 -11.67 8.71 -13.19
N ALA A 30 -12.43 7.68 -13.58
CA ALA A 30 -12.39 6.36 -12.96
C ALA A 30 -11.05 5.66 -13.21
N GLU A 31 -10.49 5.77 -14.41
CA GLU A 31 -9.13 5.25 -14.71
C GLU A 31 -8.09 5.92 -13.79
N GLU A 32 -8.10 7.28 -13.70
CA GLU A 32 -7.16 8.01 -12.86
C GLU A 32 -7.32 7.63 -11.38
N ALA A 33 -8.56 7.53 -10.88
CA ALA A 33 -8.84 7.14 -9.51
C ALA A 33 -8.39 5.70 -9.21
N TYR A 34 -8.55 4.79 -10.15
CA TYR A 34 -8.09 3.42 -9.99
C TYR A 34 -6.57 3.31 -9.96
N LEU A 35 -5.85 3.98 -10.88
CA LEU A 35 -4.39 4.02 -10.88
C LEU A 35 -3.85 4.60 -9.58
N TYR A 36 -4.49 5.65 -9.08
CA TYR A 36 -4.13 6.29 -7.82
C TYR A 36 -4.40 5.40 -6.60
N GLY A 37 -5.57 4.76 -6.54
CA GLY A 37 -6.06 4.01 -5.40
C GLY A 37 -5.61 2.55 -5.34
N PHE A 38 -5.24 1.95 -6.47
CA PHE A 38 -4.88 0.53 -6.54
C PHE A 38 -3.82 0.11 -5.51
N PRO A 39 -2.70 0.83 -5.32
CA PRO A 39 -1.72 0.47 -4.29
C PRO A 39 -2.29 0.54 -2.86
N MET A 40 -3.17 1.50 -2.59
CA MET A 40 -3.81 1.64 -1.29
C MET A 40 -4.71 0.43 -0.99
N ILE A 41 -5.47 -0.04 -1.99
CA ILE A 41 -6.36 -1.20 -1.85
C ILE A 41 -5.56 -2.49 -1.69
N VAL A 42 -4.48 -2.68 -2.47
CA VAL A 42 -3.54 -3.81 -2.28
C VAL A 42 -2.92 -3.76 -0.88
N GLY A 43 -2.51 -2.58 -0.42
CA GLY A 43 -1.99 -2.37 0.93
C GLY A 43 -3.02 -2.71 2.01
N TYR A 44 -4.27 -2.33 1.80
CA TYR A 44 -5.37 -2.67 2.72
C TYR A 44 -5.64 -4.18 2.79
N ASP A 45 -5.59 -4.87 1.65
CA ASP A 45 -5.72 -6.33 1.62
C ASP A 45 -4.67 -7.01 2.53
N VAL A 46 -3.42 -6.59 2.45
CA VAL A 46 -2.34 -7.10 3.32
C VAL A 46 -2.56 -6.70 4.78
N MET A 47 -2.85 -5.42 5.05
CA MET A 47 -3.08 -4.93 6.41
C MET A 47 -4.26 -5.65 7.09
N ASN A 48 -5.33 -5.90 6.33
CA ASN A 48 -6.50 -6.60 6.84
C ASN A 48 -6.14 -8.03 7.24
N LYS A 49 -5.49 -8.80 6.35
CA LYS A 49 -5.09 -10.18 6.60
C LYS A 49 -4.08 -10.31 7.75
N PHE A 50 -3.16 -9.36 7.89
CA PHE A 50 -2.09 -9.47 8.88
C PHE A 50 -2.41 -8.87 10.24
N PHE A 51 -3.26 -7.83 10.31
CA PHE A 51 -3.39 -7.04 11.54
C PHE A 51 -4.84 -6.77 11.98
N ILE A 52 -5.83 -7.05 11.15
CA ILE A 52 -7.24 -6.73 11.42
C ILE A 52 -8.08 -7.99 11.56
N ASP A 53 -8.12 -8.82 10.52
CA ASP A 53 -8.91 -10.06 10.51
C ASP A 53 -8.15 -11.20 11.21
N ARG A 54 -8.58 -11.52 12.44
CA ARG A 54 -7.97 -12.58 13.25
C ARG A 54 -8.18 -13.99 12.66
N ASP A 55 -9.19 -14.14 11.81
CA ASP A 55 -9.59 -15.42 11.20
C ASP A 55 -9.02 -15.58 9.77
N SER A 56 -8.19 -14.65 9.31
CA SER A 56 -7.60 -14.66 7.97
C SER A 56 -6.68 -15.84 7.65
N GLY A 57 -6.24 -16.58 8.66
CA GLY A 57 -5.19 -17.61 8.54
C GLY A 57 -3.79 -17.04 8.34
N GLN A 58 -3.65 -15.71 8.16
CA GLN A 58 -2.37 -14.99 7.99
C GLN A 58 -2.12 -13.97 9.11
N PHE A 59 -2.99 -13.90 10.11
CA PHE A 59 -2.92 -12.90 11.18
C PHE A 59 -1.58 -12.95 11.93
N LYS A 60 -0.97 -11.78 12.12
CA LYS A 60 0.34 -11.61 12.75
C LYS A 60 0.26 -11.03 14.16
N ALA A 61 -0.34 -9.86 14.29
CA ALA A 61 -0.48 -9.15 15.55
C ALA A 61 -1.60 -8.09 15.49
N PRO A 62 -2.11 -7.63 16.63
CA PRO A 62 -2.98 -6.44 16.66
C PRO A 62 -2.26 -5.18 16.16
N ILE A 63 -3.04 -4.17 15.75
CA ILE A 63 -2.54 -2.84 15.37
C ILE A 63 -1.66 -2.27 16.50
N ASN A 64 -0.61 -1.55 16.15
CA ASN A 64 0.41 -0.99 17.07
C ASN A 64 1.16 -2.05 17.90
N THR A 65 1.15 -3.30 17.44
CA THR A 65 1.89 -4.39 18.08
C THR A 65 2.87 -5.00 17.08
N LEU A 66 4.13 -5.16 17.48
CA LEU A 66 5.17 -5.74 16.63
C LEU A 66 5.04 -7.27 16.61
N SER A 67 4.98 -7.83 15.41
CA SER A 67 5.10 -9.26 15.17
C SER A 67 6.50 -9.60 14.68
N ASN A 68 7.13 -10.60 15.25
CA ASN A 68 8.45 -11.11 14.85
C ASN A 68 8.29 -12.47 14.17
N GLU A 69 8.71 -12.57 12.91
CA GLU A 69 8.71 -13.81 12.13
C GLU A 69 10.14 -14.37 12.06
N ALA A 70 10.52 -15.18 13.05
CA ALA A 70 11.85 -15.81 13.10
C ALA A 70 11.92 -17.06 12.21
N ARG A 71 11.57 -16.90 10.95
CA ARG A 71 11.60 -17.93 9.91
C ARG A 71 11.68 -17.27 8.53
N VAL A 72 12.02 -18.03 7.53
CA VAL A 72 11.88 -17.61 6.13
C VAL A 72 10.44 -17.82 5.67
N PHE A 73 9.99 -17.01 4.73
CA PHE A 73 8.69 -17.18 4.08
C PHE A 73 8.68 -18.40 3.16
N THR A 74 7.51 -18.96 2.98
CA THR A 74 7.27 -20.15 2.16
C THR A 74 6.08 -19.90 1.23
N PRO A 75 5.79 -20.76 0.24
CA PRO A 75 4.60 -20.63 -0.60
C PRO A 75 3.25 -20.63 0.15
N LYS A 76 3.23 -20.96 1.44
CA LYS A 76 2.04 -20.86 2.29
C LYS A 76 1.74 -19.44 2.76
N ASP A 77 2.69 -18.53 2.63
CA ASP A 77 2.56 -17.11 2.99
C ASP A 77 1.99 -16.34 1.78
N THR A 78 0.68 -16.26 1.69
CA THR A 78 -0.02 -15.81 0.48
C THR A 78 -0.50 -14.35 0.53
N ALA A 79 -0.38 -13.66 1.66
CA ALA A 79 -0.87 -12.29 1.80
C ALA A 79 0.03 -11.25 1.11
N ILE A 80 1.32 -11.52 0.98
CA ILE A 80 2.28 -10.69 0.25
C ILE A 80 2.81 -11.48 -0.94
N SER A 81 2.83 -10.86 -2.12
CA SER A 81 3.50 -11.43 -3.29
C SER A 81 5.01 -11.36 -3.10
N THR A 82 5.73 -12.44 -3.38
CA THR A 82 7.20 -12.47 -3.41
C THR A 82 7.90 -11.95 -2.12
N PRO A 83 7.52 -12.41 -0.91
CA PRO A 83 8.27 -12.07 0.28
C PRO A 83 9.67 -12.68 0.20
N ASN A 84 10.66 -11.96 0.71
CA ASN A 84 12.05 -12.38 0.65
C ASN A 84 12.33 -13.49 1.69
N SER A 85 13.32 -14.33 1.44
CA SER A 85 13.66 -15.49 2.26
C SER A 85 15.03 -15.42 2.95
N ASP A 86 15.78 -14.31 2.79
CA ASP A 86 17.12 -14.12 3.37
C ASP A 86 17.17 -13.04 4.46
N THR A 87 16.07 -12.33 4.68
CA THR A 87 15.92 -11.36 5.77
C THR A 87 14.59 -11.58 6.49
N PRO A 88 14.51 -12.45 7.52
CA PRO A 88 13.33 -12.63 8.35
C PRO A 88 12.71 -11.30 8.80
N TYR A 89 11.39 -11.20 8.74
CA TYR A 89 10.69 -9.94 8.96
C TYR A 89 10.21 -9.78 10.40
N SER A 90 10.22 -8.52 10.87
CA SER A 90 9.28 -8.08 11.89
C SER A 90 8.40 -6.99 11.29
N MET A 91 7.14 -6.90 11.71
CA MET A 91 6.23 -5.94 11.10
C MET A 91 5.12 -5.50 12.05
N ALA A 92 4.60 -4.31 11.82
CA ALA A 92 3.42 -3.80 12.51
C ALA A 92 2.64 -2.85 11.62
N MET A 93 1.31 -2.90 11.72
CA MET A 93 0.46 -1.82 11.24
C MET A 93 0.43 -0.73 12.30
N LEU A 94 0.59 0.52 11.88
CA LEU A 94 0.56 1.70 12.73
C LEU A 94 -0.78 2.43 12.59
N ASP A 95 -1.41 2.71 13.72
CA ASP A 95 -2.47 3.71 13.86
C ASP A 95 -1.88 4.91 14.61
N LEU A 96 -1.68 6.01 13.90
CA LEU A 96 -1.02 7.24 14.37
C LEU A 96 -2.01 8.34 14.74
N ARG A 97 -3.31 8.01 14.80
CA ARG A 97 -4.38 9.01 15.04
C ARG A 97 -4.39 9.55 16.45
N ALA A 98 -4.12 8.70 17.44
CA ALA A 98 -4.13 9.12 18.86
C ALA A 98 -2.81 9.78 19.26
N GLU A 99 -1.70 9.15 18.91
CA GLU A 99 -0.35 9.63 19.24
C GLU A 99 0.71 8.98 18.33
N PRO A 100 1.92 9.55 18.26
CA PRO A 100 3.03 8.93 17.57
C PRO A 100 3.47 7.60 18.20
N MET A 101 4.11 6.77 17.39
CA MET A 101 4.76 5.54 17.83
C MET A 101 6.28 5.71 17.90
N VAL A 102 6.91 5.08 18.88
CA VAL A 102 8.37 5.07 19.07
C VAL A 102 8.89 3.67 18.74
N LEU A 103 9.84 3.62 17.81
CA LEU A 103 10.54 2.43 17.38
C LEU A 103 11.95 2.46 17.93
N CYS A 104 12.33 1.49 18.80
CA CYS A 104 13.68 1.41 19.32
C CYS A 104 14.40 0.16 18.81
N MET A 105 15.63 0.37 18.35
CA MET A 105 16.52 -0.66 17.84
C MET A 105 17.59 -1.00 18.89
N PRO A 106 17.93 -2.27 19.07
CA PRO A 106 19.13 -2.65 19.83
C PRO A 106 20.39 -2.33 19.05
N VAL A 107 21.56 -2.53 19.65
CA VAL A 107 22.82 -2.59 18.91
C VAL A 107 22.78 -3.87 18.04
N ILE A 108 23.08 -3.72 16.76
CA ILE A 108 23.18 -4.82 15.80
C ILE A 108 24.63 -4.86 15.28
N GLU A 109 25.19 -6.05 15.09
CA GLU A 109 26.56 -6.16 14.63
C GLU A 109 26.78 -5.44 13.29
N LYS A 110 27.90 -4.73 13.16
CA LYS A 110 28.19 -3.86 12.00
C LYS A 110 28.14 -4.60 10.65
N ALA A 111 28.46 -5.88 10.64
CA ALA A 111 28.48 -6.70 9.43
C ALA A 111 27.08 -7.18 8.98
N ARG A 112 26.06 -7.07 9.85
CA ARG A 112 24.70 -7.52 9.53
C ARG A 112 23.90 -6.38 8.92
N TYR A 113 23.33 -6.62 7.76
CA TYR A 113 22.33 -5.72 7.20
C TYR A 113 21.01 -5.83 7.99
N TYR A 114 20.43 -4.69 8.27
CA TYR A 114 19.02 -4.58 8.64
C TYR A 114 18.44 -3.28 8.12
N ASP A 115 17.14 -3.28 7.84
CA ASP A 115 16.37 -2.08 7.58
C ASP A 115 15.05 -2.10 8.33
N VAL A 116 14.53 -0.92 8.56
CA VAL A 116 13.15 -0.67 9.01
C VAL A 116 12.55 0.30 8.02
N GLN A 117 11.73 -0.22 7.15
CA GLN A 117 11.03 0.50 6.10
C GLN A 117 9.76 1.10 6.67
N LEU A 118 9.58 2.40 6.54
CA LEU A 118 8.39 3.14 6.95
C LEU A 118 7.53 3.41 5.72
N ILE A 119 6.30 2.93 5.73
CA ILE A 119 5.41 2.92 4.56
C ILE A 119 4.10 3.61 4.94
N ASP A 120 3.68 4.60 4.16
CA ASP A 120 2.40 5.27 4.34
C ASP A 120 1.24 4.48 3.67
N LEU A 121 0.01 4.94 3.87
CA LEU A 121 -1.17 4.29 3.29
C LEU A 121 -1.23 4.41 1.75
N TYR A 122 -0.52 5.38 1.16
CA TYR A 122 -0.32 5.48 -0.28
C TYR A 122 0.66 4.44 -0.82
N THR A 123 1.33 3.67 0.05
CA THR A 123 2.44 2.77 -0.23
C THR A 123 3.77 3.46 -0.61
N ASN A 124 3.92 4.74 -0.29
CA ASN A 124 5.21 5.40 -0.42
C ASN A 124 6.14 5.02 0.73
N ASN A 125 7.41 4.85 0.44
CA ASN A 125 8.46 4.73 1.44
C ASN A 125 8.83 6.13 1.95
N PHE A 126 8.37 6.50 3.14
CA PHE A 126 8.63 7.85 3.68
C PHE A 126 9.83 7.93 4.63
N GLY A 127 10.48 6.82 4.90
CA GLY A 127 11.69 6.79 5.70
C GLY A 127 12.28 5.41 5.91
N TYR A 128 13.54 5.41 6.30
CA TYR A 128 14.29 4.20 6.65
C TYR A 128 15.08 4.40 7.93
N ILE A 129 15.19 3.33 8.71
CA ILE A 129 16.11 3.15 9.84
C ILE A 129 16.90 1.89 9.52
N GLY A 130 18.20 1.86 9.80
CA GLY A 130 18.97 0.64 9.53
C GLY A 130 20.39 0.90 9.09
N SER A 131 21.04 -0.15 8.65
CA SER A 131 22.48 -0.17 8.36
C SER A 131 22.91 0.95 7.40
N ARG A 132 22.09 1.27 6.41
CA ARG A 132 22.39 2.30 5.41
C ARG A 132 21.92 3.70 5.85
N ALA A 133 20.75 3.79 6.49
CA ALA A 133 20.10 5.06 6.77
C ALA A 133 20.55 5.69 8.10
N THR A 134 20.81 4.88 9.14
CA THR A 134 21.10 5.36 10.50
C THR A 134 22.24 4.63 11.20
N GLY A 135 22.79 3.59 10.59
CA GLY A 135 23.79 2.71 11.16
C GLY A 135 23.24 1.65 12.11
N ASN A 136 24.13 0.84 12.67
CA ASN A 136 23.81 -0.35 13.46
C ASN A 136 23.83 -0.10 14.99
N GLY A 137 23.96 1.15 15.43
CA GLY A 137 23.89 1.51 16.85
C GLY A 137 22.49 1.45 17.42
N ALA A 138 22.36 1.29 18.73
CA ALA A 138 21.06 1.42 19.39
C ALA A 138 20.50 2.83 19.23
N GLY A 139 19.18 2.94 19.09
CA GLY A 139 18.51 4.23 18.98
C GLY A 139 17.00 4.10 18.94
N CYS A 140 16.33 5.18 19.35
CA CYS A 140 14.88 5.28 19.28
C CYS A 140 14.47 6.36 18.27
N TYR A 141 13.41 6.09 17.53
CA TYR A 141 12.92 6.88 16.40
C TYR A 141 11.43 7.12 16.56
N LEU A 142 10.99 8.34 16.26
CA LEU A 142 9.58 8.72 16.36
C LEU A 142 8.92 8.64 14.97
N VAL A 143 7.77 8.00 14.91
CA VAL A 143 6.90 8.02 13.73
C VAL A 143 5.59 8.67 14.10
N SER A 144 5.28 9.81 13.48
CA SER A 144 4.07 10.60 13.73
C SER A 144 3.13 10.60 12.54
N GLY A 145 1.82 10.77 12.80
CA GLY A 145 0.83 11.02 11.78
C GLY A 145 0.87 12.47 11.25
N PRO A 146 0.05 12.78 10.23
CA PRO A 146 0.06 14.09 9.56
C PRO A 146 -0.37 15.25 10.47
N GLU A 147 -1.21 15.00 11.46
CA GLU A 147 -1.80 16.03 12.32
C GLU A 147 -0.99 16.32 13.58
N TRP A 148 0.01 15.48 13.88
CA TRP A 148 0.83 15.68 15.08
C TRP A 148 1.71 16.93 14.97
N GLN A 149 1.65 17.81 15.97
CA GLN A 149 2.35 19.11 16.01
C GLN A 149 3.42 19.21 17.12
N GLY A 150 3.67 18.08 17.82
CA GLY A 150 4.64 18.08 18.90
C GLY A 150 6.09 18.19 18.42
N GLU A 151 6.99 18.52 19.32
CA GLU A 151 8.43 18.55 19.07
C GLU A 151 9.06 17.17 19.30
N LYS A 152 10.25 16.95 18.71
CA LYS A 152 11.03 15.73 18.92
C LYS A 152 11.49 15.63 20.38
N PRO A 153 11.04 14.61 21.14
CA PRO A 153 11.41 14.49 22.56
C PRO A 153 12.90 14.11 22.76
N PRO A 154 13.45 14.37 23.94
CA PRO A 154 14.75 13.82 24.34
C PRO A 154 14.77 12.28 24.22
N GLY A 155 15.91 11.71 23.84
CA GLY A 155 16.07 10.27 23.65
C GLY A 155 15.63 9.75 22.28
N ILE A 156 15.02 10.60 21.45
CA ILE A 156 14.67 10.29 20.05
C ILE A 156 15.79 10.78 19.11
N ALA A 157 16.40 9.86 18.37
CA ALA A 157 17.46 10.17 17.42
C ALA A 157 16.95 10.95 16.21
N LYS A 158 15.85 10.50 15.61
CA LYS A 158 15.22 11.12 14.44
C LYS A 158 13.71 10.94 14.49
N SER A 159 12.98 11.91 13.91
CA SER A 159 11.53 11.85 13.72
C SER A 159 11.19 11.70 12.24
N PHE A 160 10.20 10.88 11.97
CA PHE A 160 9.61 10.69 10.65
C PHE A 160 8.13 11.05 10.73
N ARG A 161 7.64 11.77 9.73
CA ARG A 161 6.22 12.13 9.63
C ARG A 161 5.59 11.39 8.47
N SER A 162 4.58 10.57 8.76
CA SER A 162 3.71 9.98 7.74
C SER A 162 2.74 11.04 7.21
N GLU A 163 2.44 11.00 5.92
CA GLU A 163 1.36 11.83 5.32
C GLU A 163 -0.02 11.22 5.56
N THR A 164 -0.08 9.99 6.11
CA THR A 164 -1.32 9.29 6.41
C THR A 164 -1.41 8.91 7.88
N GLN A 165 -2.63 8.80 8.38
CA GLN A 165 -2.93 8.45 9.76
C GLN A 165 -2.67 6.96 10.06
N LEU A 166 -2.71 6.13 9.04
CA LEU A 166 -2.37 4.70 9.10
C LEU A 166 -1.12 4.45 8.27
N GLY A 167 -0.34 3.46 8.66
CA GLY A 167 0.88 3.07 7.95
C GLY A 167 1.31 1.66 8.29
N LEU A 168 2.40 1.24 7.70
CA LEU A 168 3.03 -0.06 7.94
C LEU A 168 4.51 0.15 8.21
N VAL A 169 5.07 -0.67 9.08
CA VAL A 169 6.50 -0.76 9.30
C VAL A 169 6.95 -2.20 9.10
N ILE A 170 7.98 -2.37 8.27
CA ILE A 170 8.59 -3.66 7.99
C ILE A 170 10.06 -3.59 8.35
N TYR A 171 10.49 -4.48 9.26
CA TYR A 171 11.87 -4.69 9.62
C TYR A 171 12.39 -5.90 8.85
N ARG A 172 13.56 -5.79 8.28
CA ARG A 172 14.29 -6.89 7.66
C ARG A 172 15.60 -7.08 8.39
N THR A 173 15.84 -8.27 8.89
CA THR A 173 17.06 -8.61 9.63
C THR A 173 17.77 -9.70 8.84
N GLN A 174 18.98 -9.44 8.33
CA GLN A 174 19.72 -10.39 7.51
C GLN A 174 19.94 -11.70 8.25
N LEU A 175 19.68 -12.80 7.55
CA LEU A 175 20.00 -14.17 7.95
C LEU A 175 21.20 -14.63 7.15
N PHE A 176 22.35 -14.79 7.77
CA PHE A 176 23.58 -15.20 7.04
C PHE A 176 23.49 -16.63 6.50
N ASN A 177 22.85 -17.52 7.24
CA ASN A 177 22.60 -18.91 6.88
C ASN A 177 21.60 -19.52 7.87
N PRO A 178 21.05 -20.72 7.63
CA PRO A 178 20.05 -21.32 8.52
C PRO A 178 20.48 -21.48 9.99
N ALA A 179 21.78 -21.68 10.27
CA ALA A 179 22.30 -21.80 11.64
C ALA A 179 22.34 -20.47 12.41
N ASP A 180 22.21 -19.34 11.71
CA ASP A 180 22.23 -17.99 12.29
C ASP A 180 20.85 -17.56 12.82
N MET A 181 19.80 -18.37 12.70
CA MET A 181 18.43 -17.99 13.08
C MET A 181 18.30 -17.55 14.54
N ASP A 182 19.06 -18.13 15.45
CA ASP A 182 19.01 -17.76 16.88
C ASP A 182 19.59 -16.36 17.15
N ASN A 183 20.53 -15.89 16.32
CA ASN A 183 20.98 -14.50 16.39
C ASN A 183 19.90 -13.55 15.87
N VAL A 184 19.23 -13.90 14.76
CA VAL A 184 18.07 -13.14 14.26
C VAL A 184 16.98 -13.03 15.32
N LYS A 185 16.62 -14.12 16.00
CA LYS A 185 15.64 -14.11 17.10
C LYS A 185 16.05 -13.15 18.22
N LYS A 186 17.32 -13.14 18.63
CA LYS A 186 17.83 -12.23 19.66
C LYS A 186 17.69 -10.77 19.25
N ILE A 187 18.01 -10.45 18.00
CA ILE A 187 17.87 -9.10 17.44
C ILE A 187 16.40 -8.70 17.40
N GLN A 188 15.53 -9.54 16.87
CA GLN A 188 14.09 -9.30 16.80
C GLN A 188 13.47 -9.10 18.19
N ALA A 189 13.89 -9.86 19.19
CA ALA A 189 13.47 -9.69 20.58
C ALA A 189 13.92 -8.34 21.19
N GLY A 190 14.96 -7.73 20.63
CA GLY A 190 15.45 -6.41 21.02
C GLY A 190 14.69 -5.24 20.41
N TYR A 191 13.93 -5.46 19.34
CA TYR A 191 13.08 -4.42 18.73
C TYR A 191 11.93 -4.06 19.67
N LYS A 192 11.66 -2.75 19.79
CA LYS A 192 10.52 -2.26 20.59
C LYS A 192 9.67 -1.32 19.75
N LEU A 193 8.39 -1.49 19.84
CA LEU A 193 7.36 -0.60 19.31
C LEU A 193 6.44 -0.20 20.46
N GLN A 194 6.30 1.09 20.73
CA GLN A 194 5.48 1.57 21.84
C GLN A 194 4.91 2.96 21.54
N PRO A 195 3.76 3.33 22.13
CA PRO A 195 3.23 4.69 22.07
C PRO A 195 4.21 5.72 22.65
N LEU A 196 4.16 6.95 22.17
CA LEU A 196 5.01 8.04 22.69
C LEU A 196 4.76 8.30 24.17
N SER A 197 3.53 8.25 24.61
CA SER A 197 3.17 8.39 26.03
C SER A 197 3.87 7.36 26.92
N THR A 198 3.90 6.10 26.49
CA THR A 198 4.62 5.02 27.18
C THR A 198 6.13 5.28 27.23
N PHE A 199 6.72 5.70 26.10
CA PHE A 199 8.14 6.05 26.03
C PHE A 199 8.52 7.17 27.00
N LEU A 200 7.63 8.16 27.16
CA LEU A 200 7.84 9.31 28.07
C LEU A 200 7.43 9.05 29.52
N GLY A 201 6.85 7.89 29.84
CA GLY A 201 6.26 7.63 31.16
C GLY A 201 5.10 8.57 31.49
N LYS A 202 4.33 9.00 30.49
CA LYS A 202 3.18 9.91 30.62
C LYS A 202 1.85 9.16 30.42
N PRO A 203 0.73 9.70 30.95
CA PRO A 203 -0.59 9.18 30.64
C PRO A 203 -0.84 9.18 29.13
N ALA A 204 -1.49 8.12 28.64
CA ALA A 204 -1.93 8.05 27.23
C ALA A 204 -2.99 9.11 26.92
N PRO A 205 -2.97 9.71 25.74
CA PRO A 205 -4.07 10.56 25.28
C PRO A 205 -5.35 9.73 25.10
N PRO A 206 -6.53 10.38 24.93
CA PRO A 206 -7.75 9.68 24.58
C PRO A 206 -7.56 8.81 23.32
N ALA A 207 -8.11 7.61 23.34
CA ALA A 207 -8.06 6.71 22.19
C ALA A 207 -8.76 7.35 20.98
N ALA A 208 -8.22 7.12 19.80
CA ALA A 208 -8.88 7.49 18.57
C ALA A 208 -10.21 6.71 18.40
N PRO A 209 -11.20 7.24 17.67
CA PRO A 209 -12.45 6.55 17.40
C PRO A 209 -12.21 5.18 16.76
N ALA A 210 -13.01 4.18 17.13
CA ALA A 210 -12.93 2.86 16.53
C ALA A 210 -13.19 2.93 15.03
N ILE A 211 -12.45 2.11 14.27
CA ILE A 211 -12.61 2.00 12.81
C ILE A 211 -13.52 0.81 12.51
N ASN A 212 -14.55 1.05 11.70
CA ASN A 212 -15.36 -0.02 11.14
C ASN A 212 -14.68 -0.52 9.85
N TRP A 213 -13.85 -1.55 9.97
CA TRP A 213 -13.06 -2.07 8.88
C TRP A 213 -13.92 -2.79 7.84
N PRO A 214 -13.91 -2.38 6.55
CA PRO A 214 -14.57 -3.13 5.49
C PRO A 214 -14.02 -4.55 5.39
N LYS A 215 -14.91 -5.54 5.28
CA LYS A 215 -14.49 -6.92 5.00
C LYS A 215 -13.92 -7.02 3.60
N LEU A 216 -12.88 -7.85 3.41
CA LEU A 216 -12.36 -8.12 2.09
C LEU A 216 -13.38 -8.87 1.25
N THR A 217 -13.58 -8.44 0.01
CA THR A 217 -14.40 -9.14 -0.98
C THR A 217 -13.66 -9.24 -2.30
N PRO A 218 -13.96 -10.22 -3.18
CA PRO A 218 -13.35 -10.33 -4.50
C PRO A 218 -13.54 -9.07 -5.36
N GLU A 219 -14.63 -8.33 -5.13
CA GLU A 219 -15.00 -7.13 -5.89
C GLU A 219 -14.14 -5.91 -5.55
N MET A 220 -13.33 -5.95 -4.48
CA MET A 220 -12.50 -4.82 -4.04
C MET A 220 -11.54 -4.29 -5.13
N PHE A 221 -11.17 -5.13 -6.06
CA PHE A 221 -10.31 -4.77 -7.20
C PHE A 221 -11.09 -4.48 -8.50
N THR A 222 -12.40 -4.51 -8.47
CA THR A 222 -13.26 -4.32 -9.63
C THR A 222 -14.40 -3.36 -9.33
N THR A 223 -15.61 -3.85 -9.19
CA THR A 223 -16.81 -3.02 -8.99
C THR A 223 -16.88 -2.36 -7.62
N GLY A 224 -16.23 -2.92 -6.60
CA GLY A 224 -16.19 -2.39 -5.23
C GLY A 224 -15.05 -1.40 -4.97
N PHE A 225 -14.10 -1.20 -5.92
CA PHE A 225 -12.88 -0.44 -5.64
C PHE A 225 -13.16 0.96 -5.09
N ALA A 226 -14.22 1.61 -5.59
CA ALA A 226 -14.59 2.96 -5.20
C ALA A 226 -14.92 3.07 -3.70
N GLU A 227 -15.60 2.07 -3.15
CA GLU A 227 -15.97 2.04 -1.73
C GLU A 227 -14.73 1.85 -0.83
N TYR A 228 -13.81 0.97 -1.23
CA TYR A 228 -12.55 0.76 -0.50
C TYR A 228 -11.65 1.98 -0.59
N LEU A 229 -11.54 2.61 -1.75
CA LEU A 229 -10.75 3.83 -1.90
C LEU A 229 -11.34 4.97 -1.08
N ASP A 230 -12.65 5.17 -1.12
CA ASP A 230 -13.37 6.16 -0.32
C ASP A 230 -13.10 5.97 1.19
N PHE A 231 -13.18 4.73 1.65
CA PHE A 231 -12.84 4.37 3.03
C PHE A 231 -11.38 4.72 3.36
N LEU A 232 -10.41 4.36 2.53
CA LEU A 232 -8.99 4.56 2.80
C LEU A 232 -8.59 6.04 2.76
N LEU A 233 -9.22 6.84 1.90
CA LEU A 233 -8.96 8.27 1.80
C LEU A 233 -9.33 9.06 3.06
N GLN A 234 -10.17 8.52 3.97
CA GLN A 234 -10.47 9.12 5.27
C GLN A 234 -9.21 9.21 6.16
N PHE A 235 -8.24 8.31 5.97
CA PHE A 235 -6.99 8.25 6.74
C PHE A 235 -5.80 8.85 5.99
N ALA A 236 -6.03 9.43 4.84
CA ALA A 236 -5.03 9.99 3.95
C ALA A 236 -5.40 11.44 3.56
N PRO A 237 -5.35 12.40 4.49
CA PRO A 237 -5.72 13.78 4.22
C PRO A 237 -4.80 14.39 3.16
N PRO A 238 -5.30 15.22 2.24
CA PRO A 238 -4.50 15.90 1.23
C PRO A 238 -3.76 17.11 1.84
N THR A 239 -2.86 16.84 2.78
CA THR A 239 -2.07 17.85 3.52
C THR A 239 -0.58 17.68 3.25
N GLY A 240 0.23 18.65 3.62
CA GLY A 240 1.67 18.60 3.38
C GLY A 240 1.99 18.50 1.90
N THR A 241 2.87 17.58 1.51
CA THR A 241 3.24 17.36 0.11
C THR A 241 2.12 16.70 -0.69
N ALA A 242 1.18 15.99 -0.05
CA ALA A 242 -0.01 15.45 -0.69
C ALA A 242 -1.04 16.53 -1.09
N ALA A 243 -0.90 17.77 -0.63
CA ALA A 243 -1.82 18.86 -0.99
C ALA A 243 -1.91 19.12 -2.49
N VAL A 244 -0.86 18.81 -3.26
CA VAL A 244 -0.85 18.93 -4.72
C VAL A 244 -1.83 17.98 -5.41
N GLU A 245 -2.28 16.93 -4.71
CA GLU A 245 -3.23 15.94 -5.21
C GLU A 245 -4.69 16.36 -5.03
N LYS A 246 -4.95 17.41 -4.27
CA LYS A 246 -6.31 17.88 -4.00
C LYS A 246 -7.15 18.13 -5.25
N PRO A 247 -6.68 18.83 -6.30
CA PRO A 247 -7.46 19.05 -7.52
C PRO A 247 -7.86 17.75 -8.24
N MET A 248 -7.00 16.73 -8.23
CA MET A 248 -7.28 15.40 -8.76
C MET A 248 -8.34 14.69 -7.90
N ARG A 249 -8.20 14.73 -6.57
CA ARG A 249 -9.17 14.14 -5.64
C ARG A 249 -10.53 14.82 -5.70
N ASP A 250 -10.59 16.12 -5.99
CA ASP A 250 -11.85 16.84 -6.22
C ASP A 250 -12.59 16.29 -7.47
N LYS A 251 -11.85 15.86 -8.53
CA LYS A 251 -12.48 15.15 -9.67
C LYS A 251 -13.02 13.79 -9.25
N PHE A 252 -12.29 13.04 -8.41
CA PHE A 252 -12.79 11.76 -7.89
C PHE A 252 -14.09 11.93 -7.11
N ALA A 253 -14.24 13.02 -6.35
CA ALA A 253 -15.46 13.34 -5.65
C ALA A 253 -16.68 13.53 -6.59
N ALA A 254 -16.47 14.01 -7.82
CA ALA A 254 -17.52 14.17 -8.83
C ALA A 254 -18.07 12.82 -9.31
N ILE A 255 -17.29 11.75 -9.27
CA ILE A 255 -17.74 10.37 -9.58
C ILE A 255 -18.08 9.55 -8.32
N GLY A 256 -18.10 10.20 -7.18
CA GLY A 256 -18.51 9.61 -5.91
C GLY A 256 -17.41 8.99 -5.06
N ILE A 257 -16.14 9.32 -5.28
CA ILE A 257 -14.99 8.86 -4.50
C ILE A 257 -14.38 10.06 -3.77
N GLY A 258 -14.37 10.05 -2.43
CA GLY A 258 -13.71 11.12 -1.66
C GLY A 258 -14.07 11.07 -0.18
N ALA A 259 -13.09 11.30 0.68
CA ALA A 259 -13.20 11.24 2.14
C ALA A 259 -14.18 12.27 2.75
N ASP A 260 -14.42 13.40 2.06
CA ASP A 260 -15.28 14.49 2.55
C ASP A 260 -16.78 14.25 2.30
N ARG A 261 -17.13 13.09 1.79
CA ARG A 261 -18.52 12.73 1.57
C ARG A 261 -19.24 12.50 2.90
N LYS A 262 -19.98 13.51 3.34
CA LYS A 262 -20.84 13.45 4.54
C LYS A 262 -21.99 12.45 4.43
N ALA A 263 -22.31 11.98 3.21
CA ALA A 263 -23.33 10.97 2.95
C ALA A 263 -23.11 10.30 1.58
N PRO A 264 -23.48 9.01 1.40
CA PRO A 264 -23.50 8.38 0.08
C PRO A 264 -24.39 9.16 -0.88
N PRO A 265 -24.18 9.06 -2.22
CA PRO A 265 -25.05 9.70 -3.20
C PRO A 265 -26.50 9.32 -2.92
N LYS A 266 -27.40 10.30 -2.92
CA LYS A 266 -28.84 10.07 -2.70
C LYS A 266 -29.46 9.18 -3.80
N THR A 267 -28.80 9.12 -4.96
CA THR A 267 -29.25 8.33 -6.10
C THR A 267 -28.09 7.48 -6.62
N PRO A 268 -28.30 6.17 -6.80
CA PRO A 268 -27.27 5.33 -7.40
C PRO A 268 -26.97 5.80 -8.84
N PRO A 269 -25.73 5.61 -9.33
CA PRO A 269 -25.37 5.99 -10.69
C PRO A 269 -26.22 5.21 -11.72
N SER A 270 -26.55 5.87 -12.84
CA SER A 270 -27.29 5.22 -13.92
C SER A 270 -26.50 4.03 -14.49
N PRO A 271 -27.17 3.09 -15.24
CA PRO A 271 -26.49 1.98 -15.88
C PRO A 271 -25.33 2.41 -16.78
N GLU A 272 -25.48 3.51 -17.52
CA GLU A 272 -24.48 4.05 -18.42
C GLU A 272 -23.25 4.58 -17.65
N VAL A 273 -23.48 5.29 -16.53
CA VAL A 273 -22.42 5.77 -15.64
C VAL A 273 -21.69 4.60 -14.99
N LYS A 274 -22.42 3.56 -14.55
CA LYS A 274 -21.80 2.34 -14.02
C LYS A 274 -20.93 1.64 -15.07
N ALA A 275 -21.40 1.58 -16.32
CA ALA A 275 -20.62 1.02 -17.41
C ALA A 275 -19.34 1.83 -17.67
N ALA A 276 -19.44 3.16 -17.74
CA ALA A 276 -18.28 4.04 -17.92
C ALA A 276 -17.24 3.91 -16.78
N LEU A 277 -17.70 3.82 -15.52
CA LEU A 277 -16.83 3.54 -14.37
C LEU A 277 -16.11 2.18 -14.54
N GLY A 278 -16.82 1.13 -14.92
CA GLY A 278 -16.27 -0.20 -15.14
C GLY A 278 -15.24 -0.25 -16.27
N GLU A 279 -15.49 0.45 -17.38
CA GLU A 279 -14.52 0.57 -18.47
C GLU A 279 -13.24 1.32 -18.03
N GLY A 280 -13.37 2.39 -17.26
CA GLY A 280 -12.21 3.10 -16.69
C GLY A 280 -11.35 2.20 -15.81
N VAL A 281 -11.96 1.40 -14.94
CA VAL A 281 -11.27 0.39 -14.11
C VAL A 281 -10.52 -0.62 -14.95
N LYS A 282 -11.15 -1.13 -16.01
CA LYS A 282 -10.56 -2.12 -16.91
C LYS A 282 -9.36 -1.55 -17.67
N GLU A 283 -9.46 -0.32 -18.18
CA GLU A 283 -8.34 0.35 -18.86
C GLU A 283 -7.17 0.63 -17.90
N ALA A 284 -7.47 1.09 -16.69
CA ALA A 284 -6.45 1.26 -15.65
C ALA A 284 -5.72 -0.05 -15.32
N PHE A 285 -6.45 -1.15 -15.15
CA PHE A 285 -5.85 -2.45 -14.87
C PHE A 285 -4.95 -2.95 -16.01
N ALA A 286 -5.35 -2.74 -17.25
CA ALA A 286 -4.52 -3.04 -18.43
C ALA A 286 -3.25 -2.17 -18.45
N LYS A 287 -3.38 -0.86 -18.15
CA LYS A 287 -2.26 0.08 -18.08
C LYS A 287 -1.27 -0.27 -16.96
N ILE A 288 -1.77 -0.71 -15.80
CA ILE A 288 -0.92 -1.22 -14.71
C ILE A 288 -0.12 -2.43 -15.19
N GLY A 289 -0.76 -3.37 -15.91
CA GLY A 289 -0.09 -4.54 -16.49
C GLY A 289 1.03 -4.16 -17.46
N ALA A 290 0.72 -3.32 -18.42
CA ALA A 290 1.70 -2.84 -19.41
C ALA A 290 2.88 -2.07 -18.75
N THR A 291 2.57 -1.25 -17.74
CA THR A 291 3.61 -0.52 -16.98
C THR A 291 4.51 -1.49 -16.22
N ALA A 292 3.94 -2.54 -15.61
CA ALA A 292 4.70 -3.54 -14.86
C ALA A 292 5.69 -4.33 -15.74
N GLU A 293 5.34 -4.59 -17.00
CA GLU A 293 6.24 -5.24 -17.96
C GLU A 293 7.46 -4.39 -18.33
N GLY A 294 7.32 -3.06 -18.28
CA GLY A 294 8.38 -2.10 -18.62
C GLY A 294 9.25 -1.66 -17.45
N VAL A 295 9.07 -2.20 -16.24
CA VAL A 295 9.87 -1.79 -15.07
C VAL A 295 11.30 -2.34 -15.16
N GLY A 296 12.30 -1.46 -14.92
CA GLY A 296 13.71 -1.81 -14.87
C GLY A 296 14.41 -1.84 -16.24
N THR A 297 15.67 -2.22 -16.20
CA THR A 297 16.52 -2.35 -17.39
C THR A 297 16.90 -3.80 -17.59
N THR A 298 16.78 -4.31 -18.82
CA THR A 298 17.17 -5.69 -19.13
C THR A 298 18.67 -5.77 -19.37
N VAL A 299 19.35 -6.59 -18.57
CA VAL A 299 20.79 -6.89 -18.72
C VAL A 299 20.95 -8.40 -18.66
N ASN A 300 21.54 -9.00 -19.72
CA ASN A 300 21.77 -10.45 -19.84
C ASN A 300 20.53 -11.31 -19.55
N GLY A 301 19.34 -10.87 -20.00
CA GLY A 301 18.07 -11.57 -19.77
C GLY A 301 17.45 -11.35 -18.38
N TRP A 302 18.09 -10.57 -17.51
CA TRP A 302 17.56 -10.16 -16.22
C TRP A 302 16.99 -8.76 -16.29
N GLN A 303 15.77 -8.55 -15.79
CA GLN A 303 15.25 -7.22 -15.49
C GLN A 303 15.81 -6.77 -14.14
N ILE A 304 16.47 -5.61 -14.12
CA ILE A 304 17.11 -5.05 -12.93
C ILE A 304 16.51 -3.68 -12.66
N GLY A 305 16.01 -3.46 -11.45
CA GLY A 305 15.46 -2.19 -11.03
C GLY A 305 14.56 -2.31 -9.80
N SER A 306 14.11 -1.17 -9.30
CA SER A 306 13.05 -1.09 -8.30
C SER A 306 11.95 -0.17 -8.81
N ALA A 307 10.71 -0.63 -8.70
CA ALA A 307 9.53 0.21 -8.93
C ALA A 307 9.03 0.85 -7.64
N ALA A 308 9.66 0.58 -6.49
CA ALA A 308 9.25 1.06 -5.19
C ALA A 308 10.06 2.28 -4.76
N GLY A 309 9.40 3.27 -4.14
CA GLY A 309 10.08 4.50 -3.76
C GLY A 309 9.23 5.42 -2.90
N SER A 310 9.75 6.63 -2.72
CA SER A 310 9.07 7.73 -2.05
C SER A 310 8.08 8.44 -2.98
N ARG A 311 7.36 9.41 -2.44
CA ARG A 311 6.51 10.30 -3.24
C ARG A 311 7.32 11.04 -4.31
N GLU A 312 8.51 11.51 -3.97
CA GLU A 312 9.42 12.20 -4.90
C GLU A 312 9.93 11.29 -6.01
N PHE A 313 10.10 10.01 -5.73
CA PHE A 313 10.45 9.03 -6.76
C PHE A 313 9.35 8.89 -7.80
N TYR A 314 8.10 8.78 -7.37
CA TYR A 314 6.98 8.61 -8.29
C TYR A 314 6.61 9.91 -9.03
N LYS A 315 6.76 11.08 -8.42
CA LYS A 315 6.43 12.40 -9.02
C LYS A 315 5.07 12.44 -9.71
N GLY A 316 4.05 11.81 -9.12
CA GLY A 316 2.72 11.72 -9.72
C GLY A 316 2.56 10.64 -10.79
N ASN A 317 3.54 9.79 -11.02
CA ASN A 317 3.40 8.62 -11.89
C ASN A 317 2.62 7.50 -11.17
N TRP A 318 1.29 7.65 -11.14
CA TRP A 318 0.40 6.72 -10.46
C TRP A 318 0.43 5.32 -11.08
N ALA A 319 0.63 5.22 -12.40
CA ALA A 319 0.74 3.95 -13.10
C ALA A 319 1.99 3.16 -12.62
N LEU A 320 3.13 3.82 -12.44
CA LEU A 320 4.34 3.19 -11.90
C LEU A 320 4.13 2.72 -10.45
N ARG A 321 3.49 3.55 -9.60
CA ARG A 321 3.18 3.17 -8.22
C ARG A 321 2.23 1.97 -8.16
N ALA A 322 1.23 1.94 -9.03
CA ALA A 322 0.30 0.81 -9.15
C ALA A 322 1.00 -0.45 -9.69
N ALA A 323 1.91 -0.31 -10.66
CA ALA A 323 2.73 -1.41 -11.14
C ALA A 323 3.65 -1.98 -10.07
N ALA A 324 4.25 -1.13 -9.22
CA ALA A 324 5.04 -1.56 -8.07
C ALA A 324 4.20 -2.42 -7.11
N ALA A 325 2.98 -1.98 -6.78
CA ALA A 325 2.09 -2.75 -5.91
C ALA A 325 1.64 -4.09 -6.54
N LYS A 326 1.50 -4.15 -7.86
CA LYS A 326 1.19 -5.38 -8.59
C LYS A 326 2.35 -6.37 -8.66
N LEU A 327 3.58 -5.87 -8.86
CA LEU A 327 4.79 -6.70 -8.97
C LEU A 327 5.22 -7.28 -7.61
N GLY A 328 5.14 -6.45 -6.56
CA GLY A 328 5.56 -6.84 -5.21
C GLY A 328 5.39 -5.66 -4.27
N ILE A 329 4.23 -5.57 -3.62
CA ILE A 329 3.93 -4.48 -2.68
C ILE A 329 4.99 -4.42 -1.57
N TYR A 330 5.31 -3.22 -1.11
CA TYR A 330 6.27 -2.93 -0.05
C TYR A 330 7.73 -3.25 -0.41
N GLY A 331 8.06 -3.14 -1.70
CA GLY A 331 9.45 -3.17 -2.14
C GLY A 331 10.26 -2.02 -1.53
N ASN A 332 11.54 -2.25 -1.31
CA ASN A 332 12.48 -1.21 -0.91
C ASN A 332 12.79 -0.25 -2.06
N SER A 333 13.16 0.98 -1.74
CA SER A 333 13.77 1.90 -2.70
C SER A 333 15.10 1.32 -3.20
N GLU A 334 15.51 1.68 -4.40
CA GLU A 334 16.76 1.22 -5.04
C GLU A 334 18.00 1.45 -4.14
N ALA A 335 17.99 2.53 -3.34
CA ALA A 335 19.06 2.80 -2.37
C ALA A 335 19.19 1.74 -1.28
N GLU A 336 18.15 0.97 -0.97
CA GLU A 336 18.15 -0.11 0.02
C GLU A 336 18.29 -1.48 -0.63
N ALA A 337 17.56 -1.75 -1.72
CA ALA A 337 17.61 -3.05 -2.39
C ALA A 337 17.33 -2.93 -3.89
N VAL A 338 17.99 -3.79 -4.66
CA VAL A 338 17.75 -3.98 -6.09
C VAL A 338 17.13 -5.36 -6.29
N TYR A 339 16.16 -5.46 -7.19
CA TYR A 339 15.39 -6.67 -7.43
C TYR A 339 15.61 -7.19 -8.86
N PRO A 340 16.70 -7.97 -9.11
CA PRO A 340 16.86 -8.63 -10.39
C PRO A 340 15.86 -9.78 -10.51
N PHE A 341 15.12 -9.83 -11.64
CA PHE A 341 14.23 -10.95 -11.89
C PHE A 341 14.27 -11.37 -13.36
N THR A 342 13.98 -12.63 -13.62
CA THR A 342 13.82 -13.18 -14.96
C THR A 342 12.57 -14.07 -15.01
N ARG A 343 11.98 -14.20 -16.20
CA ARG A 343 10.82 -15.06 -16.44
C ARG A 343 11.16 -16.26 -17.31
N SER A 344 12.38 -16.33 -17.82
CA SER A 344 12.84 -17.41 -18.68
C SER A 344 14.26 -17.84 -18.33
N ASP A 345 14.60 -19.05 -18.69
CA ASP A 345 15.98 -19.54 -18.66
C ASP A 345 16.83 -18.95 -19.82
N ALA A 346 18.11 -19.37 -19.90
CA ALA A 346 19.03 -18.89 -20.94
C ALA A 346 18.63 -19.32 -22.36
N SER A 347 17.77 -20.31 -22.52
CA SER A 347 17.23 -20.78 -23.82
C SER A 347 15.90 -20.10 -24.19
N GLY A 348 15.39 -19.21 -23.32
CA GLY A 348 14.12 -18.50 -23.53
C GLY A 348 12.87 -19.30 -23.10
N ILE A 349 13.05 -20.45 -22.44
CA ILE A 349 11.93 -21.24 -21.91
C ILE A 349 11.39 -20.54 -20.66
N VAL A 350 10.07 -20.31 -20.64
CA VAL A 350 9.40 -19.69 -19.49
C VAL A 350 9.56 -20.55 -18.25
N LEU A 351 9.98 -19.91 -17.16
CA LEU A 351 10.15 -20.58 -15.86
C LEU A 351 8.77 -20.97 -15.31
N ASP A 352 8.65 -22.23 -14.91
CA ASP A 352 7.45 -22.81 -14.33
C ASP A 352 7.69 -23.12 -12.85
N GLY A 353 7.15 -22.30 -11.95
CA GLY A 353 7.32 -22.47 -10.51
C GLY A 353 6.59 -23.68 -9.92
N SER A 354 5.90 -24.48 -10.73
CA SER A 354 5.28 -25.74 -10.30
C SER A 354 6.23 -26.93 -10.41
N LYS A 355 7.44 -26.74 -11.00
CA LYS A 355 8.47 -27.76 -11.23
C LYS A 355 9.66 -27.61 -10.31
#